data_d4a8a8ea3c5f94ebe3218bf875a60d63
#
_entry.id   d4a8a8ea3c5f94ebe3218bf875a60d63
#
_cell.length_a   1.000
_cell.length_b   1.000
_cell.length_c   1.000
_cell.angle_alpha   90.00
_cell.angle_beta   90.00
_cell.angle_gamma   90.00
#
_symmetry.space_group_name_H-M   'P 1'
#
loop_
_entity.id
_entity.type
_entity.pdbx_description
1 polymer ?
#
loop_
_entity_poly.entity_id
_entity_poly.type
_entity_poly.pdbx_seq_one_letter_code
_entity_poly.pdbx_strand_id
1 'polypeptide(L)'
;GDALKSDKPVNMLGGGNPARIAEVNAVFADVFSKLAAEHAVENIGNYSNPQGDAALIDALTTFLNREYGWNLTADNIALTNGSQNAFFYLFNLFGGKFKVSDDLSVEKAILLPLAPEYIGYADVHVEGQHFVSVKPKIEAVEHEGEEGFFKYRVDFDALESLPELKEGKIGAICCSRPTNPTGNVLTDGEMARLDALAQEHGIPLII
;
A
#
# COMPACT_ATOMS: atom_id res chain seq x y z
N GLY A 1 -6.82 -6.72 -25.28
CA GLY A 1 -7.04 -5.85 -26.43
C GLY A 1 -6.75 -6.57 -27.73
N ASP A 2 -6.89 -5.88 -28.87
CA ASP A 2 -6.78 -6.48 -30.20
C ASP A 2 -5.37 -6.99 -30.54
N ALA A 3 -4.34 -6.44 -29.90
CA ALA A 3 -2.97 -6.93 -30.03
C ALA A 3 -2.81 -8.40 -29.61
N LEU A 4 -3.55 -8.86 -28.60
CA LEU A 4 -3.52 -10.25 -28.13
C LEU A 4 -4.25 -11.24 -29.04
N LYS A 5 -4.98 -10.75 -30.05
CA LYS A 5 -5.66 -11.55 -31.08
C LYS A 5 -4.80 -11.71 -32.34
N SER A 6 -3.61 -11.11 -32.35
CA SER A 6 -2.67 -11.17 -33.47
C SER A 6 -1.87 -12.46 -33.46
N ASP A 7 -1.65 -13.06 -34.61
CA ASP A 7 -0.73 -14.21 -34.78
C ASP A 7 0.76 -13.84 -34.66
N LYS A 8 1.07 -12.54 -34.45
CA LYS A 8 2.43 -12.06 -34.25
C LYS A 8 2.80 -12.09 -32.77
N PRO A 9 4.06 -12.38 -32.43
CA PRO A 9 4.52 -12.30 -31.05
C PRO A 9 4.34 -10.85 -30.54
N VAL A 10 3.67 -10.70 -29.40
CA VAL A 10 3.38 -9.41 -28.78
C VAL A 10 4.09 -9.32 -27.46
N ASN A 11 4.97 -8.31 -27.34
CA ASN A 11 5.59 -7.95 -26.07
C ASN A 11 4.68 -6.92 -25.37
N MET A 12 4.04 -7.36 -24.27
CA MET A 12 3.17 -6.50 -23.48
C MET A 12 4.02 -5.66 -22.52
N LEU A 13 4.12 -4.36 -22.82
CA LEU A 13 4.83 -3.37 -21.97
C LEU A 13 3.87 -2.49 -21.16
N GLY A 14 2.57 -2.74 -21.26
CA GLY A 14 1.53 -2.07 -20.48
C GLY A 14 1.20 -2.81 -19.19
N GLY A 15 -0.03 -2.71 -18.71
CA GLY A 15 -0.47 -3.38 -17.48
C GLY A 15 -0.09 -4.86 -17.44
N GLY A 16 0.50 -5.31 -16.37
CA GLY A 16 1.01 -6.66 -16.19
C GLY A 16 0.09 -7.54 -15.34
N ASN A 17 0.04 -8.82 -15.66
CA ASN A 17 -0.48 -9.84 -14.76
C ASN A 17 0.66 -10.43 -13.93
N PRO A 18 0.40 -10.93 -12.71
CA PRO A 18 1.37 -11.70 -11.95
C PRO A 18 1.92 -12.88 -12.75
N ALA A 19 3.17 -13.22 -12.53
CA ALA A 19 3.79 -14.39 -13.15
C ALA A 19 3.04 -15.68 -12.78
N ARG A 20 2.90 -16.58 -13.73
CA ARG A 20 2.35 -17.91 -13.48
C ARG A 20 3.47 -18.84 -13.03
N ILE A 21 3.44 -19.21 -11.76
CA ILE A 21 4.41 -20.14 -11.16
C ILE A 21 3.69 -21.49 -11.03
N ALA A 22 4.14 -22.50 -11.79
CA ALA A 22 3.44 -23.79 -11.90
C ALA A 22 3.32 -24.52 -10.55
N GLU A 23 4.37 -24.46 -9.72
CA GLU A 23 4.41 -25.06 -8.40
C GLU A 23 3.41 -24.42 -7.45
N VAL A 24 3.29 -23.10 -7.49
CA VAL A 24 2.31 -22.35 -6.68
C VAL A 24 0.88 -22.66 -7.14
N ASN A 25 0.65 -22.71 -8.45
CA ASN A 25 -0.66 -23.06 -9.00
C ASN A 25 -1.09 -24.48 -8.60
N ALA A 26 -0.15 -25.44 -8.54
CA ALA A 26 -0.43 -26.81 -8.07
C ALA A 26 -0.86 -26.82 -6.59
N VAL A 27 -0.21 -26.03 -5.72
CA VAL A 27 -0.62 -25.88 -4.32
C VAL A 27 -2.03 -25.32 -4.22
N PHE A 28 -2.35 -24.26 -4.97
CA PHE A 28 -3.71 -23.70 -4.97
C PHE A 28 -4.75 -24.72 -5.46
N ALA A 29 -4.47 -25.50 -6.50
CA ALA A 29 -5.40 -26.51 -7.00
C ALA A 29 -5.67 -27.59 -5.93
N ASP A 30 -4.64 -28.04 -5.21
CA ASP A 30 -4.77 -29.00 -4.11
C ASP A 30 -5.61 -28.43 -2.95
N VAL A 31 -5.32 -27.18 -2.54
CA VAL A 31 -6.08 -26.50 -1.47
C VAL A 31 -7.54 -26.33 -1.85
N PHE A 32 -7.85 -25.88 -3.08
CA PHE A 32 -9.25 -25.75 -3.52
C PHE A 32 -9.98 -27.09 -3.55
N SER A 33 -9.29 -28.17 -3.95
CA SER A 33 -9.87 -29.51 -3.96
C SER A 33 -10.20 -29.99 -2.52
N LYS A 34 -9.31 -29.72 -1.55
CA LYS A 34 -9.53 -30.05 -0.14
C LYS A 34 -10.69 -29.24 0.45
N LEU A 35 -10.72 -27.94 0.23
CA LEU A 35 -11.80 -27.07 0.70
C LEU A 35 -13.16 -27.51 0.15
N ALA A 36 -13.24 -27.90 -1.12
CA ALA A 36 -14.45 -28.39 -1.71
C ALA A 36 -14.93 -29.73 -1.09
N ALA A 37 -13.99 -30.64 -0.78
CA ALA A 37 -14.28 -31.93 -0.14
C ALA A 37 -14.72 -31.79 1.32
N GLU A 38 -14.25 -30.77 2.02
CA GLU A 38 -14.55 -30.48 3.44
C GLU A 38 -15.81 -29.63 3.64
N HIS A 39 -16.64 -29.48 2.62
CA HIS A 39 -17.85 -28.64 2.66
C HIS A 39 -17.62 -27.16 3.03
N ALA A 40 -16.40 -26.67 2.94
CA ALA A 40 -16.09 -25.26 3.19
C ALA A 40 -16.86 -24.32 2.25
N VAL A 41 -17.26 -24.81 1.08
CA VAL A 41 -18.09 -24.10 0.11
C VAL A 41 -19.46 -23.72 0.68
N GLU A 42 -20.02 -24.49 1.63
CA GLU A 42 -21.29 -24.18 2.28
C GLU A 42 -21.25 -22.87 3.07
N ASN A 43 -20.08 -22.47 3.54
CA ASN A 43 -19.88 -21.24 4.30
C ASN A 43 -19.71 -20.00 3.42
N ILE A 44 -19.47 -20.15 2.11
CA ILE A 44 -19.31 -19.01 1.18
C ILE A 44 -20.59 -18.16 1.08
N GLY A 45 -21.75 -18.74 1.32
CA GLY A 45 -23.04 -18.05 1.32
C GLY A 45 -23.36 -17.27 2.60
N ASN A 46 -22.53 -17.37 3.64
CA ASN A 46 -22.77 -16.72 4.90
C ASN A 46 -22.07 -15.34 4.96
N TYR A 47 -22.65 -14.42 5.73
CA TYR A 47 -21.99 -13.16 6.03
C TYR A 47 -20.79 -13.41 6.96
N SER A 48 -19.64 -12.86 6.62
CA SER A 48 -18.48 -12.78 7.52
C SER A 48 -18.60 -11.61 8.48
N ASN A 49 -17.80 -11.61 9.54
CA ASN A 49 -17.64 -10.44 10.39
C ASN A 49 -17.10 -9.24 9.59
N PRO A 50 -17.41 -8.00 9.97
CA PRO A 50 -16.87 -6.81 9.29
C PRO A 50 -15.36 -6.77 9.20
N GLN A 51 -14.66 -7.33 10.18
CA GLN A 51 -13.20 -7.44 10.20
C GLN A 51 -12.66 -8.49 9.21
N GLY A 52 -13.48 -9.47 8.82
CA GLY A 52 -13.14 -10.57 7.94
C GLY A 52 -13.38 -11.94 8.56
N ASP A 53 -12.93 -12.99 7.87
CA ASP A 53 -13.00 -14.36 8.35
C ASP A 53 -12.06 -14.59 9.53
N ALA A 54 -12.61 -15.03 10.67
CA ALA A 54 -11.85 -15.19 11.93
C ALA A 54 -10.74 -16.25 11.81
N ALA A 55 -10.99 -17.35 11.11
CA ALA A 55 -10.01 -18.42 10.97
C ALA A 55 -8.80 -17.95 10.13
N LEU A 56 -9.04 -17.14 9.08
CA LEU A 56 -7.98 -16.55 8.29
C LEU A 56 -7.19 -15.50 9.10
N ILE A 57 -7.87 -14.67 9.89
CA ILE A 57 -7.23 -13.67 10.77
C ILE A 57 -6.32 -14.37 11.79
N ASP A 58 -6.79 -15.44 12.44
CA ASP A 58 -5.99 -16.21 13.40
C ASP A 58 -4.78 -16.89 12.74
N ALA A 59 -4.98 -17.44 11.54
CA ALA A 59 -3.89 -18.04 10.77
C ALA A 59 -2.84 -17.01 10.37
N LEU A 60 -3.25 -15.82 9.90
CA LEU A 60 -2.35 -14.71 9.55
C LEU A 60 -1.61 -14.19 10.79
N THR A 61 -2.30 -14.00 11.90
CA THR A 61 -1.68 -13.58 13.17
C THR A 61 -0.59 -14.56 13.60
N THR A 62 -0.89 -15.86 13.57
CA THR A 62 0.07 -16.92 13.89
C THR A 62 1.25 -16.92 12.93
N PHE A 63 0.98 -16.82 11.62
CA PHE A 63 2.02 -16.81 10.60
C PHE A 63 2.97 -15.60 10.76
N LEU A 64 2.43 -14.39 10.88
CA LEU A 64 3.23 -13.17 10.97
C LEU A 64 4.06 -13.12 12.26
N ASN A 65 3.51 -13.55 13.37
CA ASN A 65 4.26 -13.67 14.64
C ASN A 65 5.39 -14.69 14.55
N ARG A 66 5.16 -15.82 13.89
CA ARG A 66 6.19 -16.86 13.72
C ARG A 66 7.32 -16.42 12.78
N GLU A 67 6.97 -15.85 11.61
CA GLU A 67 7.96 -15.55 10.58
C GLU A 67 8.75 -14.26 10.86
N TYR A 68 8.11 -13.28 11.48
CA TYR A 68 8.69 -11.95 11.66
C TYR A 68 8.90 -11.56 13.14
N GLY A 69 8.46 -12.39 14.08
CA GLY A 69 8.56 -12.08 15.50
C GLY A 69 7.70 -10.88 15.94
N TRP A 70 6.65 -10.56 15.18
CA TRP A 70 5.73 -9.49 15.53
C TRP A 70 4.83 -9.93 16.69
N ASN A 71 4.47 -9.01 17.55
CA ASN A 71 3.59 -9.30 18.68
C ASN A 71 2.15 -8.86 18.36
N LEU A 72 1.56 -9.48 17.34
CA LEU A 72 0.21 -9.17 16.87
C LEU A 72 -0.85 -10.00 17.58
N THR A 73 -2.03 -9.44 17.69
CA THR A 73 -3.28 -10.12 18.03
C THR A 73 -4.26 -10.05 16.84
N ALA A 74 -5.37 -10.75 16.92
CA ALA A 74 -6.41 -10.67 15.91
C ALA A 74 -6.92 -9.23 15.68
N ASP A 75 -6.91 -8.38 16.71
CA ASP A 75 -7.35 -6.99 16.64
C ASP A 75 -6.45 -6.10 15.76
N ASN A 76 -5.25 -6.58 15.41
CA ASN A 76 -4.33 -5.86 14.52
C ASN A 76 -4.55 -6.17 13.04
N ILE A 77 -5.45 -7.09 12.70
CA ILE A 77 -5.67 -7.57 11.33
C ILE A 77 -7.11 -7.33 10.91
N ALA A 78 -7.29 -6.69 9.78
CA ALA A 78 -8.58 -6.57 9.11
C ALA A 78 -8.43 -6.94 7.62
N LEU A 79 -9.42 -7.67 7.08
CA LEU A 79 -9.41 -8.11 5.69
C LEU A 79 -10.27 -7.19 4.83
N THR A 80 -9.79 -6.87 3.64
CA THR A 80 -10.50 -6.05 2.66
C THR A 80 -10.54 -6.72 1.29
N ASN A 81 -11.42 -6.25 0.43
CA ASN A 81 -11.49 -6.71 -0.98
C ASN A 81 -10.37 -6.07 -1.80
N GLY A 82 -9.12 -6.44 -1.46
CA GLY A 82 -7.92 -5.91 -2.07
C GLY A 82 -7.42 -4.60 -1.43
N SER A 83 -6.15 -4.26 -1.74
CA SER A 83 -5.48 -3.07 -1.20
C SER A 83 -6.16 -1.76 -1.59
N GLN A 84 -6.82 -1.68 -2.76
CA GLN A 84 -7.53 -0.49 -3.18
C GLN A 84 -8.63 -0.09 -2.17
N ASN A 85 -9.38 -1.07 -1.66
CA ASN A 85 -10.39 -0.81 -0.63
C ASN A 85 -9.75 -0.43 0.72
N ALA A 86 -8.62 -1.06 1.07
CA ALA A 86 -7.88 -0.69 2.27
C ALA A 86 -7.43 0.79 2.20
N PHE A 87 -6.86 1.21 1.07
CA PHE A 87 -6.46 2.61 0.86
C PHE A 87 -7.66 3.55 0.86
N PHE A 88 -8.80 3.16 0.27
CA PHE A 88 -10.01 3.95 0.37
C PHE A 88 -10.40 4.23 1.83
N TYR A 89 -10.40 3.21 2.69
CA TYR A 89 -10.71 3.39 4.10
C TYR A 89 -9.65 4.24 4.81
N LEU A 90 -8.38 3.92 4.66
CA LEU A 90 -7.31 4.61 5.37
C LEU A 90 -7.18 6.07 4.94
N PHE A 91 -7.27 6.37 3.64
CA PHE A 91 -7.14 7.73 3.16
C PHE A 91 -8.31 8.62 3.56
N ASN A 92 -9.54 8.08 3.61
CA ASN A 92 -10.68 8.83 4.11
C ASN A 92 -10.77 8.87 5.63
N LEU A 93 -10.08 7.98 6.35
CA LEU A 93 -9.95 8.02 7.80
C LEU A 93 -8.96 9.08 8.26
N PHE A 94 -7.86 9.26 7.54
CA PHE A 94 -6.78 10.16 7.93
C PHE A 94 -6.68 11.43 7.07
N GLY A 95 -7.28 11.46 5.88
CA GLY A 95 -7.33 12.61 4.97
C GLY A 95 -8.75 13.13 4.78
N GLY A 96 -8.88 14.39 4.33
CA GLY A 96 -10.14 15.03 4.08
C GLY A 96 -10.52 16.07 5.10
N LYS A 97 -11.80 16.43 5.12
CA LYS A 97 -12.34 17.46 5.98
C LYS A 97 -12.97 16.87 7.23
N PHE A 98 -12.44 17.24 8.38
CA PHE A 98 -12.91 16.76 9.68
C PHE A 98 -13.63 17.87 10.42
N LYS A 99 -14.85 17.61 10.89
CA LYS A 99 -15.60 18.50 11.75
C LYS A 99 -15.05 18.37 13.19
N VAL A 100 -14.49 19.44 13.73
CA VAL A 100 -13.98 19.50 15.10
C VAL A 100 -15.04 20.03 16.06
N SER A 101 -15.84 21.02 15.61
CA SER A 101 -17.00 21.55 16.31
C SER A 101 -18.03 22.02 15.29
N ASP A 102 -19.17 22.60 15.75
CA ASP A 102 -20.19 23.07 14.82
C ASP A 102 -19.71 24.18 13.88
N ASP A 103 -18.78 25.00 14.35
CA ASP A 103 -18.25 26.14 13.59
C ASP A 103 -16.81 25.93 13.09
N LEU A 104 -16.18 24.77 13.40
CA LEU A 104 -14.78 24.51 13.06
C LEU A 104 -14.62 23.20 12.33
N SER A 105 -14.01 23.25 11.15
CA SER A 105 -13.52 22.11 10.43
C SER A 105 -12.03 22.24 10.16
N VAL A 106 -11.31 21.13 10.19
CA VAL A 106 -9.91 21.04 9.80
C VAL A 106 -9.80 20.16 8.57
N GLU A 107 -8.90 20.50 7.66
CA GLU A 107 -8.59 19.71 6.49
C GLU A 107 -7.21 19.11 6.66
N LYS A 108 -7.10 17.80 6.37
CA LYS A 108 -5.85 17.05 6.45
C LYS A 108 -5.59 16.32 5.15
N ALA A 109 -4.34 16.27 4.74
CA ALA A 109 -3.89 15.56 3.56
C ALA A 109 -3.11 14.30 3.91
N ILE A 110 -3.04 13.37 2.96
CA ILE A 110 -2.10 12.25 2.97
C ILE A 110 -0.81 12.73 2.30
N LEU A 111 0.31 12.59 3.00
CA LEU A 111 1.62 12.97 2.49
C LEU A 111 2.25 11.79 1.74
N LEU A 112 2.60 12.00 0.48
CA LEU A 112 3.36 11.08 -0.36
C LEU A 112 4.83 11.56 -0.38
N PRO A 113 5.72 10.92 0.37
CA PRO A 113 7.08 11.41 0.57
C PRO A 113 7.97 11.24 -0.65
N LEU A 114 7.50 10.46 -1.63
CA LEU A 114 8.21 10.17 -2.86
C LEU A 114 7.21 10.02 -4.00
N ALA A 115 7.18 10.96 -4.95
CA ALA A 115 6.40 10.86 -6.17
C ALA A 115 7.30 10.43 -7.36
N PRO A 116 6.76 9.68 -8.35
CA PRO A 116 5.37 9.25 -8.50
C PRO A 116 5.02 8.06 -7.62
N GLU A 117 3.77 8.01 -7.16
CA GLU A 117 3.13 6.91 -6.47
C GLU A 117 2.00 6.30 -7.31
N TYR A 118 1.33 5.28 -6.81
CA TYR A 118 0.31 4.54 -7.54
C TYR A 118 -0.85 5.44 -7.96
N ILE A 119 -1.14 5.45 -9.26
CA ILE A 119 -2.17 6.32 -9.85
C ILE A 119 -3.57 6.09 -9.27
N GLY A 120 -3.86 4.85 -8.84
CA GLY A 120 -5.14 4.51 -8.23
C GLY A 120 -5.43 5.22 -6.91
N TYR A 121 -4.45 5.86 -6.28
CA TYR A 121 -4.68 6.67 -5.09
C TYR A 121 -5.51 7.92 -5.38
N ALA A 122 -5.42 8.46 -6.61
CA ALA A 122 -6.17 9.65 -7.00
C ALA A 122 -7.70 9.48 -6.92
N ASP A 123 -8.18 8.25 -7.04
CA ASP A 123 -9.61 7.94 -7.14
C ASP A 123 -10.23 7.42 -5.83
N VAL A 124 -9.47 7.38 -4.73
CA VAL A 124 -9.94 6.77 -3.47
C VAL A 124 -10.41 7.77 -2.41
N HIS A 125 -10.47 9.05 -2.71
CA HIS A 125 -10.93 10.07 -1.78
C HIS A 125 -12.39 10.48 -2.06
N VAL A 126 -13.09 10.88 -1.00
CA VAL A 126 -14.52 11.27 -1.09
C VAL A 126 -14.65 12.76 -1.30
N GLU A 127 -13.83 13.59 -0.69
CA GLU A 127 -13.97 15.05 -0.67
C GLU A 127 -12.61 15.77 -0.64
N GLY A 128 -12.46 16.80 -1.45
CA GLY A 128 -11.34 17.74 -1.40
C GLY A 128 -10.04 17.26 -2.05
N GLN A 129 -8.97 18.02 -1.87
CA GLN A 129 -7.62 17.64 -2.29
C GLN A 129 -6.93 16.90 -1.15
N HIS A 130 -6.78 15.59 -1.27
CA HIS A 130 -6.34 14.73 -0.20
C HIS A 130 -4.84 14.46 -0.16
N PHE A 131 -4.08 14.92 -1.15
CA PHE A 131 -2.68 14.55 -1.27
C PHE A 131 -1.75 15.76 -1.33
N VAL A 132 -0.66 15.67 -0.58
CA VAL A 132 0.53 16.50 -0.72
C VAL A 132 1.68 15.58 -1.09
N SER A 133 2.51 15.95 -2.04
CA SER A 133 3.62 15.11 -2.48
C SER A 133 4.92 15.89 -2.59
N VAL A 134 6.03 15.19 -2.37
CA VAL A 134 7.38 15.72 -2.54
C VAL A 134 8.03 15.05 -3.75
N LYS A 135 8.70 15.86 -4.58
CA LYS A 135 9.50 15.33 -5.69
C LYS A 135 10.74 14.63 -5.15
N PRO A 136 11.13 13.48 -5.70
CA PRO A 136 12.32 12.78 -5.25
C PRO A 136 13.61 13.52 -5.65
N LYS A 137 14.68 13.27 -4.91
CA LYS A 137 16.04 13.44 -5.41
C LYS A 137 16.36 12.27 -6.35
N ILE A 138 16.97 12.55 -7.49
CA ILE A 138 17.42 11.52 -8.44
C ILE A 138 18.88 11.26 -8.15
N GLU A 139 19.19 10.02 -7.75
CA GLU A 139 20.54 9.56 -7.50
C GLU A 139 20.99 8.67 -8.66
N ALA A 140 22.04 9.08 -9.39
CA ALA A 140 22.67 8.22 -10.37
C ALA A 140 23.37 7.04 -9.67
N VAL A 141 23.15 5.85 -10.17
CA VAL A 141 23.75 4.62 -9.63
C VAL A 141 24.42 3.83 -10.77
N GLU A 142 25.50 3.18 -10.43
CA GLU A 142 26.13 2.19 -11.30
C GLU A 142 25.58 0.80 -10.97
N HIS A 143 25.28 0.00 -11.97
CA HIS A 143 24.84 -1.37 -11.81
C HIS A 143 25.67 -2.29 -12.73
N GLU A 144 26.38 -3.24 -12.13
CA GLU A 144 27.24 -4.21 -12.84
C GLU A 144 28.26 -3.57 -13.80
N GLY A 145 28.75 -2.35 -13.46
CA GLY A 145 29.70 -1.60 -14.29
C GLY A 145 29.06 -0.82 -15.45
N GLU A 146 27.73 -0.82 -15.55
CA GLU A 146 26.99 -0.02 -16.54
C GLU A 146 26.50 1.29 -15.93
N GLU A 147 26.60 2.37 -16.70
CA GLU A 147 26.09 3.70 -16.36
C GLU A 147 24.64 3.87 -16.86
N GLY A 148 23.98 4.91 -16.38
CA GLY A 148 22.64 5.30 -16.85
C GLY A 148 21.49 4.83 -15.98
N PHE A 149 21.78 4.15 -14.89
CA PHE A 149 20.79 3.79 -13.88
C PHE A 149 20.60 4.93 -12.87
N PHE A 150 19.43 4.99 -12.28
CA PHE A 150 19.15 5.91 -11.20
C PHE A 150 18.16 5.33 -10.18
N LYS A 151 18.16 5.91 -8.99
CA LYS A 151 17.18 5.64 -7.93
C LYS A 151 16.50 6.95 -7.52
N TYR A 152 15.24 6.83 -7.17
CA TYR A 152 14.54 7.90 -6.48
C TYR A 152 14.84 7.82 -4.98
N ARG A 153 15.22 8.96 -4.40
CA ARG A 153 15.47 9.13 -2.96
C ARG A 153 14.51 10.14 -2.38
N VAL A 154 14.11 9.93 -1.15
CA VAL A 154 13.28 10.90 -0.44
C VAL A 154 14.08 12.19 -0.22
N ASP A 155 13.51 13.31 -0.64
CA ASP A 155 14.04 14.63 -0.30
C ASP A 155 13.54 15.05 1.08
N PHE A 156 14.24 14.61 2.11
CA PHE A 156 13.87 14.91 3.49
C PHE A 156 13.94 16.40 3.82
N ASP A 157 14.83 17.16 3.20
CA ASP A 157 14.91 18.61 3.43
C ASP A 157 13.66 19.31 2.93
N ALA A 158 13.19 18.92 1.73
CA ALA A 158 11.93 19.40 1.18
C ALA A 158 10.73 18.91 2.00
N LEU A 159 10.74 17.64 2.43
CA LEU A 159 9.67 17.02 3.20
C LEU A 159 9.49 17.72 4.56
N GLU A 160 10.56 17.89 5.33
CA GLU A 160 10.55 18.51 6.66
C GLU A 160 10.27 20.03 6.58
N SER A 161 10.44 20.65 5.40
CA SER A 161 10.12 22.06 5.19
C SER A 161 8.68 22.32 4.78
N LEU A 162 7.88 21.28 4.49
CA LEU A 162 6.48 21.43 4.05
C LEU A 162 5.66 22.24 5.07
N PRO A 163 4.96 23.29 4.63
CA PRO A 163 4.07 24.06 5.49
C PRO A 163 2.96 23.17 6.09
N GLU A 164 2.37 22.30 5.30
CA GLU A 164 1.27 21.41 5.71
C GLU A 164 1.68 20.48 6.84
N LEU A 165 2.93 20.01 6.83
CA LEU A 165 3.46 19.16 7.90
C LEU A 165 3.65 19.98 9.20
N LYS A 166 4.25 21.18 9.10
CA LYS A 166 4.47 22.07 10.24
C LYS A 166 3.18 22.60 10.86
N GLU A 167 2.15 22.81 10.05
CA GLU A 167 0.84 23.28 10.48
C GLU A 167 -0.09 22.17 10.99
N GLY A 168 0.37 20.90 11.01
CA GLY A 168 -0.42 19.75 11.43
C GLY A 168 -1.57 19.40 10.47
N LYS A 169 -1.44 19.78 9.20
CA LYS A 169 -2.41 19.50 8.13
C LYS A 169 -2.16 18.17 7.42
N ILE A 170 -1.21 17.38 7.88
CA ILE A 170 -0.99 16.01 7.40
C ILE A 170 -1.68 15.04 8.35
N GLY A 171 -2.45 14.11 7.80
CA GLY A 171 -3.15 13.09 8.57
C GLY A 171 -2.46 11.74 8.59
N ALA A 172 -1.68 11.43 7.53
CA ALA A 172 -0.85 10.24 7.45
C ALA A 172 0.27 10.44 6.43
N ILE A 173 1.35 9.69 6.56
CA ILE A 173 2.37 9.51 5.52
C ILE A 173 2.09 8.17 4.83
N CYS A 174 2.13 8.13 3.49
CA CYS A 174 1.94 6.88 2.75
C CYS A 174 3.02 6.71 1.68
N CYS A 175 3.60 5.52 1.62
CA CYS A 175 4.55 5.13 0.57
C CYS A 175 4.40 3.65 0.23
N SER A 176 4.67 3.26 -1.02
CA SER A 176 4.75 1.86 -1.42
C SER A 176 6.20 1.38 -1.57
N ARG A 177 6.47 0.12 -1.19
CA ARG A 177 7.81 -0.48 -1.20
C ARG A 177 7.76 -1.95 -1.65
N PRO A 178 8.10 -2.28 -2.91
CA PRO A 178 8.52 -1.39 -4.00
C PRO A 178 7.42 -0.45 -4.46
N THR A 179 7.81 0.70 -5.00
CA THR A 179 6.87 1.71 -5.50
C THR A 179 6.27 1.30 -6.84
N ASN A 180 4.97 1.37 -6.98
CA ASN A 180 4.29 1.33 -8.27
C ASN A 180 4.07 2.79 -8.74
N PRO A 181 4.53 3.21 -9.96
CA PRO A 181 4.94 2.38 -11.09
C PRO A 181 6.44 2.19 -11.26
N THR A 182 7.28 2.82 -10.45
CA THR A 182 8.72 2.94 -10.71
C THR A 182 9.53 1.69 -10.39
N GLY A 183 9.02 0.79 -9.54
CA GLY A 183 9.78 -0.32 -8.99
C GLY A 183 10.89 0.12 -8.01
N ASN A 184 10.92 1.39 -7.63
CA ASN A 184 11.91 1.91 -6.69
C ASN A 184 11.70 1.30 -5.30
N VAL A 185 12.79 0.96 -4.63
CA VAL A 185 12.79 0.44 -3.27
C VAL A 185 13.40 1.48 -2.34
N LEU A 186 12.58 2.01 -1.43
CA LEU A 186 13.06 2.85 -0.33
C LEU A 186 14.03 2.04 0.53
N THR A 187 15.14 2.65 0.92
CA THR A 187 16.12 2.01 1.80
C THR A 187 15.59 1.86 3.22
N ASP A 188 16.16 0.96 4.01
CA ASP A 188 15.78 0.81 5.43
C ASP A 188 16.03 2.11 6.21
N GLY A 189 17.09 2.85 5.87
CA GLY A 189 17.38 4.16 6.47
C GLY A 189 16.31 5.22 6.14
N GLU A 190 15.82 5.25 4.90
CA GLU A 190 14.72 6.13 4.52
C GLU A 190 13.42 5.74 5.25
N MET A 191 13.13 4.44 5.35
CA MET A 191 11.96 3.95 6.08
C MET A 191 12.02 4.30 7.57
N ALA A 192 13.16 4.09 8.22
CA ALA A 192 13.35 4.45 9.63
C ALA A 192 13.18 5.97 9.86
N ARG A 193 13.66 6.80 8.93
CA ARG A 193 13.50 8.26 9.02
C ARG A 193 12.05 8.69 8.79
N LEU A 194 11.32 8.05 7.86
CA LEU A 194 9.88 8.31 7.66
C LEU A 194 9.06 7.90 8.88
N ASP A 195 9.39 6.76 9.49
CA ASP A 195 8.75 6.31 10.74
C ASP A 195 8.98 7.30 11.89
N ALA A 196 10.23 7.73 12.08
CA ALA A 196 10.57 8.75 13.09
C ALA A 196 9.81 10.06 12.86
N LEU A 197 9.70 10.51 11.61
CA LEU A 197 8.94 11.71 11.25
C LEU A 197 7.44 11.54 11.55
N ALA A 198 6.87 10.38 11.22
CA ALA A 198 5.48 10.08 11.52
C ALA A 198 5.21 10.09 13.03
N GLN A 199 6.10 9.49 13.82
CA GLN A 199 6.02 9.49 15.29
C GLN A 199 6.14 10.91 15.87
N GLU A 200 7.07 11.73 15.38
CA GLU A 200 7.25 13.13 15.82
C GLU A 200 5.97 13.95 15.65
N HIS A 201 5.26 13.73 14.53
CA HIS A 201 4.01 14.42 14.24
C HIS A 201 2.75 13.72 14.76
N GLY A 202 2.87 12.56 15.40
CA GLY A 202 1.75 11.78 15.93
C GLY A 202 0.77 11.30 14.87
N ILE A 203 1.27 10.98 13.67
CA ILE A 203 0.49 10.50 12.52
C ILE A 203 0.95 9.10 12.10
N PRO A 204 0.09 8.28 11.48
CA PRO A 204 0.48 6.95 11.02
C PRO A 204 1.36 7.01 9.76
N LEU A 205 2.25 6.01 9.64
CA LEU A 205 2.96 5.65 8.41
C LEU A 205 2.24 4.44 7.79
N ILE A 206 1.74 4.59 6.56
CA ILE A 206 1.05 3.56 5.77
C ILE A 206 2.04 3.05 4.70
N ILE A 207 2.23 1.72 4.61
CA ILE A 207 3.18 1.08 3.69
C ILE A 207 2.45 0.03 2.87
#